data_ac62db489a0fea9f3d5176496c4075a9
#
_entry.id   ac62db489a0fea9f3d5176496c4075a9
#
_cell.length_a   1.000
_cell.length_b   1.000
_cell.length_c   1.000
_cell.angle_alpha   90.00
_cell.angle_beta   90.00
_cell.angle_gamma   90.00
#
_symmetry.space_group_name_H-M   'P 1'
#
loop_
_entity.id
_entity.type
_entity.pdbx_description
1 polymer ?
#
loop_
_entity_poly.entity_id
_entity_poly.type
_entity_poly.pdbx_seq_one_letter_code
_entity_poly.pdbx_strand_id
1 'polypeptide(L)'
;MKLYGKKTGLLAILVLSLVLLFSACSSNREQEKLDRLEQDGYVCKVTIDFCGGTAGGNEKQLYYTKPDSLMFTPGADGTNTEGPIRSGYHVKEYYVREKAADGSETERTWDFGQDRITGDLTLYCRWAKNYSVRIRYGEDFAQALNVSVSDENPSVSRFTAPKWEGHTLIGYYYDEAYTRPVVFPYIHAHDDANPAETVYAKFIEGNFRVISKPSDLKSVSAGANYYLLNDIDMSEAGKISFPDTYSGKFLGNGYRILNLTVEKSQSKAGTAYGLFNRLASGAVLRDVTFENLQVKINLNNQQNQMLLQLGALAGICDEGVTVENVTMSGAFTYDCNNRQNLAGKIESVGNVFGEAPAAASAGVTSTVTVTALNEYKDGN
;
A
#
# COMPACT_ATOMS: atom_id res chain seq x y z
N MET A 1 23.28 -6.81 -49.40
CA MET A 1 22.57 -5.64 -48.83
C MET A 1 23.34 -5.25 -47.57
N LYS A 2 24.01 -4.09 -47.61
CA LYS A 2 25.01 -3.68 -46.60
C LYS A 2 24.30 -3.06 -45.38
N LEU A 3 24.54 -3.62 -44.19
CA LEU A 3 24.16 -3.03 -42.92
C LEU A 3 25.25 -2.04 -42.49
N TYR A 4 24.88 -0.76 -42.44
CA TYR A 4 25.71 0.30 -41.86
C TYR A 4 25.53 0.30 -40.33
N GLY A 5 26.56 -0.14 -39.63
CA GLY A 5 26.67 0.06 -38.19
C GLY A 5 27.19 1.46 -37.89
N LYS A 6 26.37 2.26 -37.20
CA LYS A 6 26.80 3.53 -36.61
C LYS A 6 27.74 3.22 -35.43
N LYS A 7 29.02 3.54 -35.60
CA LYS A 7 30.00 3.65 -34.53
C LYS A 7 29.70 4.94 -33.74
N THR A 8 29.02 4.87 -32.67
CA THR A 8 29.03 5.92 -31.65
C THR A 8 30.40 5.84 -30.94
N GLY A 9 31.22 6.84 -31.21
CA GLY A 9 32.51 6.99 -30.54
C GLY A 9 32.31 7.25 -29.07
N LEU A 10 32.62 6.26 -28.26
CA LEU A 10 32.79 6.41 -26.83
C LEU A 10 34.09 7.19 -26.65
N LEU A 11 33.99 8.50 -26.33
CA LEU A 11 35.10 9.31 -25.89
C LEU A 11 35.53 8.75 -24.53
N ALA A 12 36.53 7.87 -24.51
CA ALA A 12 37.13 7.38 -23.27
C ALA A 12 37.84 8.57 -22.61
N ILE A 13 37.20 9.18 -21.60
CA ILE A 13 37.86 10.13 -20.71
C ILE A 13 38.79 9.29 -19.83
N LEU A 14 40.08 9.27 -20.19
CA LEU A 14 41.11 8.66 -19.37
C LEU A 14 41.37 9.57 -18.18
N VAL A 15 40.62 9.41 -17.10
CA VAL A 15 40.90 10.08 -15.83
C VAL A 15 41.98 9.28 -15.13
N LEU A 16 43.18 9.79 -15.14
CA LEU A 16 44.31 9.20 -14.39
C LEU A 16 44.13 9.62 -12.91
N SER A 17 43.48 8.78 -12.11
CA SER A 17 43.38 9.00 -10.66
C SER A 17 44.69 8.55 -10.01
N LEU A 18 45.41 9.49 -9.43
CA LEU A 18 46.58 9.20 -8.61
C LEU A 18 46.22 9.41 -7.15
N VAL A 19 45.99 8.31 -6.43
CA VAL A 19 45.82 8.34 -4.97
C VAL A 19 47.23 8.49 -4.35
N LEU A 20 47.55 9.69 -3.87
CA LEU A 20 48.82 9.93 -3.16
C LEU A 20 48.63 9.58 -1.68
N LEU A 21 49.06 8.39 -1.29
CA LEU A 21 49.29 8.05 0.12
C LEU A 21 50.59 8.72 0.58
N PHE A 22 50.49 9.68 1.48
CA PHE A 22 51.65 10.31 2.11
C PHE A 22 52.38 9.31 2.98
N SER A 23 53.40 8.70 2.45
CA SER A 23 54.50 8.08 3.24
C SER A 23 55.80 8.81 2.94
N ALA A 24 56.48 9.22 3.98
CA ALA A 24 57.56 10.20 4.01
C ALA A 24 58.91 9.81 3.32
N CYS A 25 58.90 8.97 2.27
CA CYS A 25 60.13 8.48 1.63
C CYS A 25 60.09 8.40 0.09
N SER A 26 59.35 9.24 -0.62
CA SER A 26 59.31 9.17 -2.11
C SER A 26 59.22 10.52 -2.84
N SER A 27 59.77 11.60 -2.27
CA SER A 27 59.56 12.97 -2.78
C SER A 27 59.94 13.17 -4.27
N ASN A 28 61.02 12.54 -4.77
CA ASN A 28 61.44 12.77 -6.15
C ASN A 28 60.57 12.08 -7.22
N ARG A 29 60.06 10.89 -6.95
CA ARG A 29 59.19 10.18 -7.90
C ARG A 29 57.81 10.78 -7.99
N GLU A 30 57.31 11.34 -6.91
CA GLU A 30 56.03 12.04 -6.89
C GLU A 30 56.11 13.37 -7.62
N GLN A 31 57.19 14.12 -7.42
CA GLN A 31 57.42 15.38 -8.14
C GLN A 31 57.54 15.12 -9.65
N GLU A 32 58.33 14.13 -10.10
CA GLU A 32 58.39 13.77 -11.51
C GLU A 32 57.06 13.39 -12.13
N LYS A 33 56.17 12.78 -11.38
CA LYS A 33 54.80 12.46 -11.84
C LYS A 33 53.94 13.73 -11.96
N LEU A 34 54.03 14.64 -11.00
CA LEU A 34 53.35 15.92 -11.05
C LEU A 34 53.81 16.75 -12.23
N ASP A 35 55.13 16.85 -12.44
CA ASP A 35 55.71 17.59 -13.57
C ASP A 35 55.23 17.03 -14.93
N ARG A 36 55.07 15.72 -15.07
CA ARG A 36 54.51 15.09 -16.25
C ARG A 36 53.04 15.41 -16.43
N LEU A 37 52.23 15.36 -15.35
CA LEU A 37 50.82 15.72 -15.40
C LEU A 37 50.63 17.16 -15.84
N GLU A 38 51.44 18.10 -15.33
CA GLU A 38 51.43 19.51 -15.71
C GLU A 38 51.81 19.67 -17.21
N GLN A 39 52.85 18.97 -17.70
CA GLN A 39 53.22 18.95 -19.11
C GLN A 39 52.13 18.43 -20.01
N ASP A 40 51.34 17.46 -19.55
CA ASP A 40 50.18 16.89 -20.24
C ASP A 40 48.90 17.74 -20.12
N GLY A 41 48.99 18.88 -19.40
CA GLY A 41 47.90 19.86 -19.22
C GLY A 41 46.93 19.56 -18.08
N TYR A 42 47.30 18.64 -17.15
CA TYR A 42 46.50 18.37 -15.94
C TYR A 42 46.93 19.33 -14.83
N VAL A 43 46.52 20.58 -14.93
CA VAL A 43 46.97 21.68 -14.08
C VAL A 43 45.96 22.09 -12.99
N CYS A 44 44.76 21.57 -13.02
CA CYS A 44 43.72 21.85 -12.00
C CYS A 44 43.73 20.76 -10.93
N LYS A 45 43.89 21.16 -9.68
CA LYS A 45 43.89 20.27 -8.51
C LYS A 45 42.50 20.21 -7.89
N VAL A 46 41.84 19.07 -7.93
CA VAL A 46 40.54 18.83 -7.33
C VAL A 46 40.71 17.98 -6.08
N THR A 47 40.34 18.51 -4.93
CA THR A 47 40.28 17.79 -3.68
C THR A 47 38.83 17.40 -3.40
N ILE A 48 38.54 16.13 -3.12
CA ILE A 48 37.26 15.69 -2.61
C ILE A 48 37.41 15.43 -1.12
N ASP A 49 36.73 16.20 -0.30
CA ASP A 49 36.64 16.03 1.15
C ASP A 49 35.34 15.32 1.49
N PHE A 50 35.45 14.11 2.04
CA PHE A 50 34.30 13.29 2.36
C PHE A 50 33.61 13.67 3.69
N CYS A 51 34.03 14.73 4.35
CA CYS A 51 33.36 15.33 5.50
C CYS A 51 32.94 14.30 6.58
N GLY A 52 33.88 13.50 7.05
CA GLY A 52 33.65 12.44 8.06
C GLY A 52 33.20 11.09 7.48
N GLY A 53 33.20 10.95 6.17
CA GLY A 53 33.17 9.66 5.46
C GLY A 53 34.56 9.31 4.92
N THR A 54 34.67 8.15 4.24
CA THR A 54 35.90 7.71 3.59
C THR A 54 35.61 7.04 2.25
N ALA A 55 36.54 7.12 1.31
CA ALA A 55 36.53 6.32 0.10
C ALA A 55 37.91 5.64 -0.06
N GLY A 56 37.93 4.31 -0.24
CA GLY A 56 39.18 3.54 -0.21
C GLY A 56 39.99 3.75 1.07
N GLY A 57 39.30 4.00 2.21
CA GLY A 57 39.98 4.23 3.50
C GLY A 57 40.48 5.66 3.72
N ASN A 58 40.34 6.58 2.76
CA ASN A 58 40.84 7.94 2.85
C ASN A 58 39.68 8.94 3.10
N GLU A 59 39.88 9.89 4.01
CA GLU A 59 38.95 10.97 4.28
C GLU A 59 38.89 12.02 3.15
N LYS A 60 39.96 12.13 2.38
CA LYS A 60 40.09 13.02 1.23
C LYS A 60 40.76 12.29 0.07
N GLN A 61 40.33 12.64 -1.13
CA GLN A 61 40.99 12.17 -2.36
C GLN A 61 41.40 13.37 -3.22
N LEU A 62 42.56 13.24 -3.89
CA LEU A 62 43.11 14.26 -4.72
C LEU A 62 43.16 13.79 -6.17
N TYR A 63 42.69 14.64 -7.06
CA TYR A 63 42.68 14.41 -8.51
C TYR A 63 43.35 15.57 -9.23
N TYR A 64 43.96 15.29 -10.35
CA TYR A 64 44.45 16.31 -11.28
C TYR A 64 43.65 16.21 -12.58
N THR A 65 43.24 17.34 -13.11
CA THR A 65 42.39 17.41 -14.29
C THR A 65 42.75 18.59 -15.18
N LYS A 66 42.26 18.58 -16.41
CA LYS A 66 42.49 19.66 -17.34
C LYS A 66 41.43 20.77 -17.08
N PRO A 67 41.78 22.03 -17.34
CA PRO A 67 40.79 23.11 -17.34
C PRO A 67 39.62 22.79 -18.28
N ASP A 68 38.44 23.30 -17.95
CA ASP A 68 37.20 23.14 -18.72
C ASP A 68 36.72 21.68 -18.86
N SER A 69 37.20 20.78 -17.99
CA SER A 69 36.74 19.39 -17.95
C SER A 69 35.61 19.20 -16.93
N LEU A 70 34.78 18.16 -17.16
CA LEU A 70 33.84 17.67 -16.15
C LEU A 70 34.55 16.76 -15.15
N MET A 71 34.11 16.80 -13.89
CA MET A 71 34.50 15.82 -12.90
C MET A 71 33.58 14.61 -12.95
N PHE A 72 34.10 13.42 -12.65
CA PHE A 72 33.27 12.23 -12.49
C PHE A 72 32.68 12.18 -11.07
N THR A 73 31.52 11.53 -10.94
CA THR A 73 30.92 11.25 -9.61
C THR A 73 31.69 10.12 -8.94
N PRO A 74 32.25 10.31 -7.72
CA PRO A 74 32.94 9.24 -7.00
C PRO A 74 32.05 8.02 -6.78
N GLY A 75 32.53 6.83 -7.14
CA GLY A 75 31.80 5.57 -7.04
C GLY A 75 30.79 5.31 -8.16
N ALA A 76 30.70 6.17 -9.17
CA ALA A 76 29.86 5.89 -10.33
C ALA A 76 30.43 4.75 -11.19
N ASP A 77 29.55 4.00 -11.84
CA ASP A 77 29.94 2.91 -12.74
C ASP A 77 30.91 3.37 -13.82
N GLY A 78 31.97 2.60 -14.02
CA GLY A 78 33.00 2.89 -15.03
C GLY A 78 34.09 3.88 -14.61
N THR A 79 34.05 4.44 -13.41
CA THR A 79 35.08 5.39 -12.91
C THR A 79 36.28 4.70 -12.27
N ASN A 80 36.21 3.41 -11.97
CA ASN A 80 37.18 2.67 -11.18
C ASN A 80 37.52 3.32 -9.82
N THR A 81 36.59 4.07 -9.26
CA THR A 81 36.71 4.70 -7.95
C THR A 81 35.71 4.05 -6.98
N GLU A 82 36.13 3.88 -5.74
CA GLU A 82 35.21 3.49 -4.69
C GLU A 82 34.34 4.68 -4.29
N GLY A 83 33.04 4.44 -4.15
CA GLY A 83 32.13 5.43 -3.61
C GLY A 83 32.43 5.72 -2.14
N PRO A 84 32.16 6.95 -1.67
CA PRO A 84 32.38 7.27 -0.28
C PRO A 84 31.35 6.54 0.61
N ILE A 85 31.82 6.11 1.78
CA ILE A 85 31.02 5.44 2.79
C ILE A 85 31.08 6.18 4.12
N ARG A 86 29.94 6.24 4.82
CA ARG A 86 29.83 6.71 6.19
C ARG A 86 28.74 5.89 6.87
N SER A 87 29.06 5.23 7.96
CA SER A 87 28.11 4.36 8.66
C SER A 87 26.86 5.13 9.10
N GLY A 88 25.67 4.64 8.70
CA GLY A 88 24.39 5.27 9.02
C GLY A 88 24.02 6.47 8.15
N TYR A 89 24.78 6.72 7.08
CA TYR A 89 24.52 7.85 6.17
C TYR A 89 24.58 7.41 4.71
N HIS A 90 24.01 8.21 3.82
CA HIS A 90 24.24 8.16 2.38
C HIS A 90 24.66 9.56 1.87
N VAL A 91 25.29 9.58 0.71
CA VAL A 91 25.66 10.86 0.08
C VAL A 91 24.40 11.58 -0.36
N LYS A 92 24.23 12.78 0.14
CA LYS A 92 23.13 13.69 -0.27
C LYS A 92 23.50 14.43 -1.55
N GLU A 93 24.65 15.09 -1.51
CA GLU A 93 25.16 15.92 -2.61
C GLU A 93 26.64 16.21 -2.41
N TYR A 94 27.27 16.75 -3.44
CA TYR A 94 28.56 17.40 -3.33
C TYR A 94 28.38 18.90 -3.54
N TYR A 95 29.19 19.72 -2.86
CA TYR A 95 29.10 21.16 -2.95
C TYR A 95 30.48 21.81 -2.94
N VAL A 96 30.55 23.04 -3.42
CA VAL A 96 31.72 23.92 -3.33
C VAL A 96 31.43 25.10 -2.42
N ARG A 97 32.48 25.65 -1.82
CA ARG A 97 32.41 26.92 -1.07
C ARG A 97 33.00 28.01 -1.94
N GLU A 98 32.19 29.02 -2.20
CA GLU A 98 32.54 30.18 -3.01
C GLU A 98 32.60 31.41 -2.11
N LYS A 99 33.66 32.25 -2.28
CA LYS A 99 33.76 33.52 -1.58
C LYS A 99 33.08 34.61 -2.40
N ALA A 100 32.08 35.27 -1.82
CA ALA A 100 31.45 36.42 -2.43
C ALA A 100 32.40 37.66 -2.34
N ALA A 101 32.10 38.71 -3.10
CA ALA A 101 32.90 39.91 -3.15
C ALA A 101 32.97 40.69 -1.81
N ASP A 102 32.01 40.46 -0.93
CA ASP A 102 31.93 41.01 0.42
C ASP A 102 32.69 40.19 1.47
N GLY A 103 33.34 39.09 1.05
CA GLY A 103 34.10 38.18 1.90
C GLY A 103 33.24 37.08 2.57
N SER A 104 31.95 37.06 2.37
CA SER A 104 31.06 35.98 2.84
C SER A 104 31.31 34.68 2.06
N GLU A 105 31.13 33.54 2.72
CA GLU A 105 31.18 32.22 2.06
C GLU A 105 29.77 31.76 1.77
N THR A 106 29.55 31.28 0.54
CA THR A 106 28.31 30.64 0.12
C THR A 106 28.60 29.21 -0.34
N GLU A 107 27.62 28.32 -0.17
CA GLU A 107 27.72 26.94 -0.63
C GLU A 107 26.85 26.77 -1.88
N ARG A 108 27.40 26.13 -2.90
CA ARG A 108 26.69 25.81 -4.14
C ARG A 108 26.85 24.33 -4.44
N THR A 109 25.71 23.65 -4.68
CA THR A 109 25.70 22.24 -5.11
C THR A 109 26.47 22.11 -6.42
N TRP A 110 27.29 21.06 -6.52
CA TRP A 110 28.07 20.70 -7.70
C TRP A 110 27.27 19.73 -8.58
N ASP A 111 27.07 20.13 -9.84
CA ASP A 111 26.48 19.26 -10.86
C ASP A 111 27.57 18.61 -11.72
N PHE A 112 27.83 17.31 -11.49
CA PHE A 112 28.84 16.54 -12.22
C PHE A 112 28.58 16.43 -13.72
N GLY A 113 27.34 16.68 -14.17
CA GLY A 113 26.97 16.65 -15.59
C GLY A 113 27.14 17.99 -16.30
N GLN A 114 27.26 19.08 -15.56
CA GLN A 114 27.27 20.44 -16.13
C GLN A 114 28.44 21.31 -15.67
N ASP A 115 28.81 21.21 -14.37
CA ASP A 115 29.85 22.06 -13.81
C ASP A 115 31.23 21.66 -14.33
N ARG A 116 31.97 22.68 -14.78
CA ARG A 116 33.31 22.51 -15.32
C ARG A 116 34.36 23.01 -14.35
N ILE A 117 35.47 22.33 -14.33
CA ILE A 117 36.64 22.68 -13.49
C ILE A 117 37.41 23.77 -14.18
N THR A 118 37.43 24.97 -13.59
CA THR A 118 38.14 26.15 -14.14
C THR A 118 39.43 26.46 -13.42
N GLY A 119 39.75 25.77 -12.35
CA GLY A 119 40.95 25.92 -11.53
C GLY A 119 40.94 24.96 -10.34
N ASP A 120 41.83 25.17 -9.40
CA ASP A 120 41.88 24.39 -8.17
C ASP A 120 40.60 24.58 -7.36
N LEU A 121 40.03 23.47 -6.89
CA LEU A 121 38.80 23.49 -6.09
C LEU A 121 38.73 22.36 -5.07
N THR A 122 37.90 22.53 -4.06
CA THR A 122 37.54 21.47 -3.12
C THR A 122 36.03 21.17 -3.23
N LEU A 123 35.71 19.91 -3.51
CA LEU A 123 34.35 19.38 -3.43
C LEU A 123 34.13 18.79 -2.04
N TYR A 124 33.11 19.20 -1.37
CA TYR A 124 32.74 18.70 -0.05
C TYR A 124 31.54 17.79 -0.17
N CYS A 125 31.59 16.63 0.48
CA CYS A 125 30.49 15.67 0.53
C CYS A 125 29.52 16.07 1.64
N ARG A 126 28.22 16.24 1.31
CA ARG A 126 27.16 16.39 2.28
C ARG A 126 26.46 15.05 2.47
N TRP A 127 26.24 14.69 3.73
CA TRP A 127 25.64 13.43 4.12
C TRP A 127 24.21 13.65 4.60
N ALA A 128 23.31 12.71 4.24
CA ALA A 128 22.02 12.56 4.85
C ALA A 128 22.00 11.31 5.74
N LYS A 129 21.41 11.42 6.92
CA LYS A 129 21.33 10.31 7.86
C LYS A 129 20.28 9.31 7.42
N ASN A 130 20.60 8.02 7.55
CA ASN A 130 19.68 6.92 7.32
C ASN A 130 19.01 6.53 8.62
N TYR A 131 17.70 6.39 8.57
CA TYR A 131 16.88 5.81 9.61
C TYR A 131 16.22 4.54 9.10
N SER A 132 15.64 3.75 9.98
CA SER A 132 14.91 2.55 9.59
C SER A 132 13.63 2.39 10.40
N VAL A 133 12.61 1.82 9.76
CA VAL A 133 11.42 1.32 10.43
C VAL A 133 11.50 -0.20 10.41
N ARG A 134 11.52 -0.80 11.59
CA ARG A 134 11.53 -2.24 11.76
C ARG A 134 10.12 -2.74 11.92
N ILE A 135 9.59 -3.41 10.91
CA ILE A 135 8.24 -4.00 10.92
C ILE A 135 8.34 -5.42 11.47
N ARG A 136 7.84 -5.64 12.67
CA ARG A 136 7.79 -6.97 13.30
C ARG A 136 6.46 -7.65 13.02
N TYR A 137 6.48 -8.97 12.75
CA TYR A 137 5.32 -9.78 12.43
C TYR A 137 5.58 -11.27 12.66
N GLY A 138 4.57 -12.10 12.41
CA GLY A 138 4.65 -13.53 12.62
C GLY A 138 4.32 -13.93 14.06
N GLU A 139 4.46 -15.22 14.36
CA GLU A 139 4.27 -15.74 15.70
C GLU A 139 5.31 -15.12 16.64
N ASP A 140 4.86 -14.60 17.78
CA ASP A 140 5.68 -13.90 18.77
C ASP A 140 6.59 -12.78 18.18
N PHE A 141 6.18 -12.20 17.05
CA PHE A 141 6.95 -11.18 16.31
C PHE A 141 8.36 -11.64 15.95
N ALA A 142 8.54 -12.93 15.67
CA ALA A 142 9.84 -13.52 15.36
C ALA A 142 10.42 -13.04 14.03
N GLN A 143 9.57 -12.58 13.10
CA GLN A 143 9.98 -12.08 11.78
C GLN A 143 10.08 -10.55 11.78
N ALA A 144 10.96 -10.02 10.94
CA ALA A 144 11.09 -8.58 10.77
C ALA A 144 11.42 -8.21 9.31
N LEU A 145 10.88 -7.08 8.87
CA LEU A 145 11.22 -6.39 7.63
C LEU A 145 11.68 -4.98 7.98
N ASN A 146 12.81 -4.53 7.41
CA ASN A 146 13.29 -3.17 7.61
C ASN A 146 12.93 -2.31 6.38
N VAL A 147 12.43 -1.11 6.65
CA VAL A 147 12.16 -0.06 5.66
C VAL A 147 13.11 1.09 5.93
N SER A 148 13.92 1.46 4.94
CA SER A 148 14.85 2.59 5.05
C SER A 148 14.10 3.91 4.88
N VAL A 149 14.47 4.88 5.71
CA VAL A 149 13.99 6.27 5.70
C VAL A 149 15.20 7.17 5.83
N SER A 150 15.14 8.42 5.44
CA SER A 150 16.25 9.36 5.58
C SER A 150 15.76 10.76 5.91
N ASP A 151 16.70 11.64 6.32
CA ASP A 151 16.42 13.06 6.53
C ASP A 151 15.79 13.73 5.30
N GLU A 152 16.15 13.27 4.09
CA GLU A 152 15.63 13.82 2.84
C GLU A 152 14.22 13.32 2.52
N ASN A 153 13.93 12.06 2.89
CA ASN A 153 12.65 11.41 2.66
C ASN A 153 12.14 10.76 3.95
N PRO A 154 11.69 11.58 4.91
CA PRO A 154 11.20 11.08 6.20
C PRO A 154 9.83 10.43 6.09
N SER A 155 9.14 10.63 4.96
CA SER A 155 7.75 10.22 4.74
C SER A 155 7.68 8.96 3.87
N VAL A 156 6.89 7.99 4.30
CA VAL A 156 6.60 6.75 3.55
C VAL A 156 5.10 6.66 3.32
N SER A 157 4.67 6.69 2.06
CA SER A 157 3.25 6.66 1.68
C SER A 157 2.57 5.35 2.08
N ARG A 158 3.31 4.24 2.10
CA ARG A 158 2.93 2.93 2.65
C ARG A 158 4.17 2.08 2.83
N PHE A 159 4.16 1.14 3.77
CA PHE A 159 5.20 0.13 3.88
C PHE A 159 5.04 -0.95 2.80
N THR A 160 6.16 -1.54 2.38
CA THR A 160 6.12 -2.82 1.65
C THR A 160 5.49 -3.86 2.57
N ALA A 161 4.41 -4.50 2.12
CA ALA A 161 3.69 -5.47 2.93
C ALA A 161 4.57 -6.70 3.20
N PRO A 162 4.83 -7.05 4.46
CA PRO A 162 5.44 -8.31 4.79
C PRO A 162 4.51 -9.46 4.39
N LYS A 163 5.09 -10.60 4.05
CA LYS A 163 4.33 -11.80 3.67
C LYS A 163 4.38 -12.82 4.79
N TRP A 164 3.21 -13.29 5.19
CA TRP A 164 3.07 -14.43 6.08
C TRP A 164 2.08 -15.41 5.43
N GLU A 165 2.57 -16.59 5.04
CA GLU A 165 1.78 -17.56 4.30
C GLU A 165 0.54 -17.99 5.08
N GLY A 166 -0.59 -18.11 4.39
CA GLY A 166 -1.87 -18.45 5.01
C GLY A 166 -2.52 -17.33 5.82
N HIS A 167 -1.93 -16.12 5.85
CA HIS A 167 -2.44 -14.99 6.63
C HIS A 167 -2.67 -13.75 5.78
N THR A 168 -3.58 -12.91 6.22
CA THR A 168 -3.89 -11.61 5.60
C THR A 168 -3.43 -10.47 6.50
N LEU A 169 -2.61 -9.56 5.95
CA LEU A 169 -2.22 -8.33 6.62
C LEU A 169 -3.42 -7.37 6.72
N ILE A 170 -3.72 -6.88 7.92
CA ILE A 170 -4.84 -5.96 8.15
C ILE A 170 -4.42 -4.57 8.63
N GLY A 171 -3.19 -4.38 9.08
CA GLY A 171 -2.72 -3.06 9.47
C GLY A 171 -1.35 -3.08 10.13
N TYR A 172 -0.86 -1.86 10.44
CA TYR A 172 0.38 -1.62 11.16
C TYR A 172 0.09 -0.80 12.42
N TYR A 173 0.83 -1.06 13.49
CA TYR A 173 0.60 -0.47 14.81
C TYR A 173 1.91 -0.12 15.48
N TYR A 174 1.89 0.90 16.35
CA TYR A 174 3.06 1.30 17.14
C TYR A 174 3.29 0.45 18.39
N ASP A 175 2.40 -0.48 18.71
CA ASP A 175 2.47 -1.34 19.89
C ASP A 175 2.03 -2.77 19.59
N GLU A 176 2.51 -3.72 20.41
CA GLU A 176 2.24 -5.16 20.29
C GLU A 176 0.77 -5.51 20.57
N ALA A 177 0.07 -4.68 21.33
CA ALA A 177 -1.35 -4.87 21.64
C ALA A 177 -2.27 -4.40 20.52
N TYR A 178 -1.71 -3.82 19.45
CA TYR A 178 -2.44 -3.28 18.30
C TYR A 178 -3.47 -2.20 18.67
N THR A 179 -3.14 -1.33 19.62
CA THR A 179 -4.04 -0.27 20.09
C THR A 179 -3.81 1.07 19.40
N ARG A 180 -2.59 1.33 18.90
CA ARG A 180 -2.21 2.57 18.23
C ARG A 180 -1.88 2.33 16.76
N PRO A 181 -2.85 2.51 15.85
CA PRO A 181 -2.63 2.28 14.42
C PRO A 181 -1.64 3.28 13.80
N VAL A 182 -0.82 2.81 12.88
CA VAL A 182 0.01 3.65 12.03
C VAL A 182 -0.86 4.30 10.96
N VAL A 183 -0.78 5.63 10.87
CA VAL A 183 -1.46 6.42 9.85
C VAL A 183 -0.48 6.74 8.72
N PHE A 184 -0.92 6.59 7.48
CA PHE A 184 -0.12 6.94 6.31
C PHE A 184 -0.52 8.30 5.72
N PRO A 185 0.42 9.10 5.17
CA PRO A 185 1.85 8.77 5.09
C PRO A 185 2.49 8.66 6.48
N TYR A 186 3.29 7.61 6.69
CA TYR A 186 4.09 7.45 7.90
C TYR A 186 5.23 8.48 7.87
N ILE A 187 5.47 9.18 8.96
CA ILE A 187 6.57 10.13 9.11
C ILE A 187 7.47 9.66 10.25
N HIS A 188 8.74 9.42 9.93
CA HIS A 188 9.73 9.02 10.93
C HIS A 188 10.02 10.16 11.92
N ALA A 189 10.13 9.83 13.21
CA ALA A 189 10.34 10.83 14.27
C ALA A 189 11.75 11.46 14.29
N HIS A 190 12.71 10.95 13.52
CA HIS A 190 14.12 11.41 13.49
C HIS A 190 14.81 11.40 14.85
N ASP A 191 14.54 10.37 15.65
CA ASP A 191 15.22 10.20 16.94
C ASP A 191 16.63 9.63 16.73
N ASP A 192 17.65 10.47 16.94
CA ASP A 192 19.06 10.11 16.79
C ASP A 192 19.54 9.09 17.82
N ALA A 193 18.90 9.04 18.98
CA ALA A 193 19.18 8.05 20.00
C ALA A 193 18.59 6.68 19.64
N ASN A 194 17.48 6.67 18.87
CA ASN A 194 16.79 5.48 18.41
C ASN A 194 16.57 5.55 16.89
N PRO A 195 17.61 5.33 16.08
CA PRO A 195 17.52 5.45 14.62
C PRO A 195 16.65 4.37 13.97
N ALA A 196 16.21 3.38 14.72
CA ALA A 196 15.31 2.31 14.27
C ALA A 196 14.01 2.34 15.07
N GLU A 197 12.95 2.87 14.48
CA GLU A 197 11.61 2.79 15.06
C GLU A 197 10.98 1.42 14.77
N THR A 198 10.27 0.85 15.77
CA THR A 198 9.60 -0.44 15.60
C THR A 198 8.10 -0.25 15.43
N VAL A 199 7.53 -0.92 14.44
CA VAL A 199 6.08 -1.08 14.23
C VAL A 199 5.74 -2.55 14.12
N TYR A 200 4.49 -2.89 14.38
CA TYR A 200 3.97 -4.26 14.42
C TYR A 200 2.92 -4.43 13.33
N ALA A 201 3.11 -5.39 12.44
CA ALA A 201 2.14 -5.73 11.42
C ALA A 201 1.15 -6.76 11.96
N LYS A 202 -0.13 -6.41 12.00
CA LYS A 202 -1.21 -7.29 12.43
C LYS A 202 -1.70 -8.14 11.28
N PHE A 203 -1.74 -9.45 11.50
CA PHE A 203 -2.27 -10.42 10.57
C PHE A 203 -3.45 -11.20 11.16
N ILE A 204 -4.30 -11.70 10.29
CA ILE A 204 -5.34 -12.67 10.61
C ILE A 204 -5.11 -13.94 9.80
N GLU A 205 -5.40 -15.09 10.39
CA GLU A 205 -5.32 -16.39 9.70
C GLU A 205 -6.36 -16.47 8.58
N GLY A 206 -5.96 -16.94 7.40
CA GLY A 206 -6.79 -17.11 6.22
C GLY A 206 -6.58 -16.03 5.16
N ASN A 207 -7.15 -16.29 3.99
CA ASN A 207 -7.12 -15.35 2.86
C ASN A 207 -8.41 -14.52 2.86
N PHE A 208 -8.30 -13.24 3.19
CA PHE A 208 -9.40 -12.28 3.22
C PHE A 208 -9.20 -11.15 2.23
N ARG A 209 -10.30 -10.65 1.67
CA ARG A 209 -10.37 -9.35 1.03
C ARG A 209 -10.69 -8.32 2.10
N VAL A 210 -9.78 -7.41 2.31
CA VAL A 210 -9.92 -6.35 3.33
C VAL A 210 -10.83 -5.25 2.81
N ILE A 211 -11.81 -4.85 3.61
CA ILE A 211 -12.76 -3.79 3.28
C ILE A 211 -12.44 -2.57 4.15
N SER A 212 -12.06 -1.47 3.51
CA SER A 212 -11.71 -0.21 4.17
C SER A 212 -12.45 1.01 3.59
N LYS A 213 -13.10 0.85 2.45
CA LYS A 213 -13.83 1.91 1.73
C LYS A 213 -14.99 1.33 0.92
N PRO A 214 -15.99 2.14 0.54
CA PRO A 214 -17.18 1.69 -0.19
C PRO A 214 -16.89 0.95 -1.49
N SER A 215 -15.83 1.34 -2.21
CA SER A 215 -15.45 0.67 -3.46
C SER A 215 -15.06 -0.80 -3.30
N ASP A 216 -14.64 -1.22 -2.10
CA ASP A 216 -14.22 -2.59 -1.81
C ASP A 216 -15.43 -3.55 -1.72
N LEU A 217 -16.65 -3.00 -1.47
CA LEU A 217 -17.93 -3.72 -1.42
C LEU A 217 -18.75 -3.65 -2.72
N LYS A 218 -18.28 -2.94 -3.76
CA LYS A 218 -19.06 -2.81 -5.01
C LYS A 218 -19.42 -4.15 -5.68
N SER A 219 -18.60 -5.17 -5.47
CA SER A 219 -18.84 -6.51 -6.00
C SER A 219 -18.36 -7.56 -5.01
N VAL A 220 -19.31 -8.20 -4.34
CA VAL A 220 -19.05 -9.31 -3.44
C VAL A 220 -19.04 -10.62 -4.24
N SER A 221 -17.98 -11.41 -4.11
CA SER A 221 -17.84 -12.70 -4.79
C SER A 221 -18.39 -13.85 -3.93
N ALA A 222 -19.01 -14.84 -4.54
CA ALA A 222 -19.76 -15.92 -3.88
C ALA A 222 -18.99 -16.70 -2.79
N GLY A 223 -17.72 -17.02 -3.03
CA GLY A 223 -16.90 -17.82 -2.10
C GLY A 223 -15.74 -17.07 -1.47
N ALA A 224 -15.64 -15.75 -1.67
CA ALA A 224 -14.54 -14.98 -1.10
C ALA A 224 -14.78 -14.63 0.36
N ASN A 225 -13.70 -14.57 1.16
CA ASN A 225 -13.76 -14.11 2.53
C ASN A 225 -13.52 -12.59 2.59
N TYR A 226 -14.23 -11.90 3.48
CA TYR A 226 -14.18 -10.45 3.68
C TYR A 226 -13.94 -10.11 5.15
N TYR A 227 -13.15 -9.05 5.38
CA TYR A 227 -12.82 -8.53 6.70
C TYR A 227 -12.91 -7.01 6.73
N LEU A 228 -13.76 -6.45 7.59
CA LEU A 228 -13.91 -4.99 7.73
C LEU A 228 -12.82 -4.41 8.64
N LEU A 229 -12.27 -3.25 8.23
CA LEU A 229 -11.31 -2.48 9.04
C LEU A 229 -11.91 -1.28 9.75
N ASN A 230 -13.04 -0.79 9.28
CA ASN A 230 -13.75 0.39 9.80
C ASN A 230 -15.21 0.36 9.36
N ASP A 231 -16.00 1.30 9.87
CA ASP A 231 -17.35 1.55 9.36
C ASP A 231 -17.31 1.96 7.88
N ILE A 232 -18.25 1.45 7.10
CA ILE A 232 -18.34 1.69 5.65
C ILE A 232 -19.69 2.35 5.33
N ASP A 233 -19.67 3.63 4.96
CA ASP A 233 -20.87 4.33 4.51
C ASP A 233 -21.05 4.15 2.99
N MET A 234 -22.15 3.50 2.61
CA MET A 234 -22.47 3.15 1.23
C MET A 234 -23.41 4.17 0.56
N SER A 235 -23.72 5.29 1.20
CA SER A 235 -24.69 6.30 0.69
C SER A 235 -24.35 6.80 -0.72
N GLU A 236 -23.06 6.94 -1.04
CA GLU A 236 -22.59 7.42 -2.35
C GLU A 236 -21.96 6.32 -3.22
N ALA A 237 -22.07 5.06 -2.81
CA ALA A 237 -21.35 3.96 -3.48
C ALA A 237 -21.92 3.60 -4.87
N GLY A 238 -23.13 4.06 -5.19
CA GLY A 238 -23.84 3.73 -6.43
C GLY A 238 -24.33 2.27 -6.44
N LYS A 239 -24.42 1.68 -7.63
CA LYS A 239 -24.95 0.32 -7.80
C LYS A 239 -23.99 -0.72 -7.21
N ILE A 240 -24.54 -1.59 -6.37
CA ILE A 240 -23.81 -2.64 -5.66
C ILE A 240 -24.37 -4.01 -6.07
N SER A 241 -23.47 -4.99 -6.17
CA SER A 241 -23.83 -6.36 -6.52
C SER A 241 -23.40 -7.33 -5.43
N PHE A 242 -24.39 -8.00 -4.83
CA PHE A 242 -24.17 -9.15 -3.98
C PHE A 242 -24.49 -10.43 -4.75
N PRO A 243 -23.75 -11.53 -4.51
CA PRO A 243 -23.98 -12.78 -5.22
C PRO A 243 -25.33 -13.40 -4.82
N ASP A 244 -25.92 -14.18 -5.71
CA ASP A 244 -27.13 -14.93 -5.40
C ASP A 244 -26.89 -15.97 -4.31
N THR A 245 -25.77 -16.67 -4.37
CA THR A 245 -25.37 -17.62 -3.32
C THR A 245 -24.03 -17.19 -2.73
N TYR A 246 -23.96 -17.19 -1.41
CA TYR A 246 -22.71 -16.87 -0.69
C TYR A 246 -22.30 -18.03 0.22
N SER A 247 -21.02 -18.40 0.15
CA SER A 247 -20.42 -19.49 0.92
C SER A 247 -19.09 -19.12 1.62
N GLY A 248 -18.69 -17.83 1.55
CA GLY A 248 -17.48 -17.33 2.17
C GLY A 248 -17.66 -16.92 3.64
N LYS A 249 -16.60 -16.35 4.21
CA LYS A 249 -16.61 -15.75 5.56
C LYS A 249 -16.73 -14.24 5.43
N PHE A 250 -17.70 -13.62 6.10
CA PHE A 250 -17.90 -12.19 6.18
C PHE A 250 -17.73 -11.74 7.63
N LEU A 251 -16.56 -11.21 7.98
CA LEU A 251 -16.19 -10.81 9.33
C LEU A 251 -16.25 -9.29 9.45
N GLY A 252 -17.23 -8.80 10.18
CA GLY A 252 -17.46 -7.37 10.40
C GLY A 252 -16.53 -6.75 11.43
N ASN A 253 -15.90 -7.57 12.29
CA ASN A 253 -14.96 -7.10 13.31
C ASN A 253 -15.57 -5.99 14.23
N GLY A 254 -16.88 -6.02 14.44
CA GLY A 254 -17.61 -5.04 15.22
C GLY A 254 -17.96 -3.74 14.49
N TYR A 255 -17.57 -3.59 13.22
CA TYR A 255 -17.87 -2.42 12.40
C TYR A 255 -19.21 -2.50 11.69
N ARG A 256 -19.64 -1.35 11.17
CA ARG A 256 -20.95 -1.15 10.54
C ARG A 256 -20.81 -0.96 9.02
N ILE A 257 -21.81 -1.46 8.30
CA ILE A 257 -22.09 -1.09 6.91
C ILE A 257 -23.36 -0.25 6.93
N LEU A 258 -23.24 1.04 6.60
CA LEU A 258 -24.31 2.02 6.68
C LEU A 258 -24.87 2.30 5.28
N ASN A 259 -26.18 2.55 5.21
CA ASN A 259 -26.90 3.04 4.01
C ASN A 259 -26.74 2.13 2.78
N LEU A 260 -26.56 0.83 2.99
CA LEU A 260 -26.42 -0.12 1.89
C LEU A 260 -27.77 -0.30 1.19
N THR A 261 -27.81 -0.02 -0.12
CA THR A 261 -28.98 -0.27 -0.96
C THR A 261 -28.68 -1.35 -1.99
N VAL A 262 -29.54 -2.39 -2.01
CA VAL A 262 -29.46 -3.48 -2.98
C VAL A 262 -30.82 -3.66 -3.65
N GLU A 263 -30.81 -3.70 -4.99
CA GLU A 263 -32.01 -3.92 -5.80
C GLU A 263 -31.81 -5.16 -6.67
N LYS A 264 -32.78 -6.09 -6.59
CA LYS A 264 -32.78 -7.32 -7.40
C LYS A 264 -34.12 -7.51 -8.07
N SER A 265 -34.07 -8.20 -9.21
CA SER A 265 -35.30 -8.61 -9.92
C SER A 265 -35.40 -10.12 -9.97
N GLN A 266 -36.62 -10.62 -9.88
CA GLN A 266 -36.90 -12.04 -9.97
C GLN A 266 -36.36 -12.63 -11.29
N SER A 267 -35.60 -13.71 -11.21
CA SER A 267 -35.18 -14.52 -12.35
C SER A 267 -36.20 -15.62 -12.68
N LYS A 268 -36.06 -16.24 -13.87
CA LYS A 268 -36.97 -17.33 -14.29
C LYS A 268 -36.96 -18.54 -13.37
N ALA A 269 -35.83 -18.86 -12.75
CA ALA A 269 -35.64 -20.04 -11.91
C ALA A 269 -35.37 -19.69 -10.44
N GLY A 270 -35.34 -18.40 -10.08
CA GLY A 270 -35.03 -17.99 -8.71
C GLY A 270 -36.24 -18.22 -7.78
N THR A 271 -35.95 -18.82 -6.63
CA THR A 271 -36.95 -19.10 -5.58
C THR A 271 -36.68 -18.31 -4.30
N ALA A 272 -35.45 -17.80 -4.12
CA ALA A 272 -35.03 -17.11 -2.92
C ALA A 272 -34.47 -15.72 -3.24
N TYR A 273 -34.82 -14.70 -2.42
CA TYR A 273 -34.39 -13.32 -2.62
C TYR A 273 -34.11 -12.61 -1.30
N GLY A 274 -33.04 -11.83 -1.28
CA GLY A 274 -32.59 -11.01 -0.18
C GLY A 274 -31.31 -10.26 -0.54
N LEU A 275 -30.60 -9.73 0.45
CA LEU A 275 -29.22 -9.23 0.26
C LEU A 275 -28.39 -10.32 -0.42
N PHE A 276 -28.40 -11.54 0.15
CA PHE A 276 -28.07 -12.78 -0.53
C PHE A 276 -29.36 -13.51 -0.89
N ASN A 277 -29.43 -14.20 -2.02
CA ASN A 277 -30.59 -15.05 -2.25
C ASN A 277 -30.50 -16.30 -1.37
N ARG A 278 -29.28 -16.86 -1.24
CA ARG A 278 -28.97 -18.01 -0.41
C ARG A 278 -27.65 -17.89 0.33
N LEU A 279 -27.64 -18.16 1.62
CA LEU A 279 -26.44 -18.45 2.38
C LEU A 279 -26.21 -19.97 2.35
N ALA A 280 -25.14 -20.40 1.69
CA ALA A 280 -24.85 -21.83 1.53
C ALA A 280 -24.06 -22.38 2.73
N SER A 281 -24.16 -23.69 2.94
CA SER A 281 -23.43 -24.39 3.99
C SER A 281 -21.93 -24.02 4.02
N GLY A 282 -21.41 -23.75 5.22
CA GLY A 282 -20.04 -23.27 5.43
C GLY A 282 -19.86 -21.75 5.39
N ALA A 283 -20.89 -20.99 4.97
CA ALA A 283 -20.87 -19.53 5.08
C ALA A 283 -20.80 -19.08 6.55
N VAL A 284 -20.04 -18.02 6.80
CA VAL A 284 -19.91 -17.40 8.12
C VAL A 284 -20.20 -15.89 7.99
N LEU A 285 -21.16 -15.39 8.76
CA LEU A 285 -21.41 -13.97 8.96
C LEU A 285 -21.24 -13.67 10.45
N ARG A 286 -20.28 -12.82 10.80
CA ARG A 286 -19.97 -12.56 12.21
C ARG A 286 -19.63 -11.10 12.47
N ASP A 287 -20.07 -10.61 13.64
CA ASP A 287 -19.70 -9.32 14.22
C ASP A 287 -19.89 -8.14 13.25
N VAL A 288 -21.02 -8.09 12.51
CA VAL A 288 -21.32 -7.05 11.53
C VAL A 288 -22.69 -6.41 11.82
N THR A 289 -22.75 -5.08 11.70
CA THR A 289 -23.99 -4.34 11.75
C THR A 289 -24.33 -3.77 10.36
N PHE A 290 -25.51 -4.08 9.86
CA PHE A 290 -26.11 -3.41 8.69
C PHE A 290 -27.08 -2.34 9.21
N GLU A 291 -26.69 -1.08 9.12
CA GLU A 291 -27.48 0.06 9.59
C GLU A 291 -28.10 0.79 8.40
N ASN A 292 -29.41 1.02 8.47
CA ASN A 292 -30.21 1.60 7.38
C ASN A 292 -30.08 0.82 6.06
N LEU A 293 -30.12 -0.52 6.14
CA LEU A 293 -30.12 -1.42 4.98
C LEU A 293 -31.40 -1.25 4.17
N GLN A 294 -31.28 -1.12 2.85
CA GLN A 294 -32.41 -1.07 1.92
C GLN A 294 -32.30 -2.24 0.93
N VAL A 295 -33.15 -3.24 1.09
CA VAL A 295 -33.22 -4.36 0.13
C VAL A 295 -34.55 -4.28 -0.61
N LYS A 296 -34.48 -4.20 -1.94
CA LYS A 296 -35.65 -4.05 -2.81
C LYS A 296 -35.69 -5.19 -3.82
N ILE A 297 -36.76 -5.97 -3.82
CA ILE A 297 -36.96 -7.10 -4.72
C ILE A 297 -38.13 -6.84 -5.65
N ASN A 298 -37.86 -6.86 -6.95
CA ASN A 298 -38.91 -6.72 -7.98
C ASN A 298 -39.33 -8.11 -8.47
N LEU A 299 -40.56 -8.53 -8.09
CA LEU A 299 -41.12 -9.84 -8.42
C LEU A 299 -41.87 -9.76 -9.75
N ASN A 300 -41.17 -9.67 -10.86
CA ASN A 300 -41.77 -9.42 -12.19
C ASN A 300 -41.89 -10.66 -13.09
N ASN A 301 -41.42 -11.84 -12.67
CA ASN A 301 -41.47 -13.03 -13.51
C ASN A 301 -42.81 -13.79 -13.38
N GLN A 302 -43.63 -13.74 -14.42
CA GLN A 302 -44.92 -14.42 -14.46
C GLN A 302 -44.85 -15.93 -14.66
N GLN A 303 -43.74 -16.42 -15.21
CA GLN A 303 -43.61 -17.83 -15.58
C GLN A 303 -43.03 -18.69 -14.45
N ASN A 304 -42.55 -18.08 -13.37
CA ASN A 304 -42.06 -18.86 -12.24
C ASN A 304 -43.24 -19.48 -11.47
N GLN A 305 -43.30 -20.80 -11.47
CA GLN A 305 -44.33 -21.57 -10.75
C GLN A 305 -43.86 -22.00 -9.35
N MET A 306 -42.62 -21.69 -8.98
CA MET A 306 -42.02 -22.15 -7.73
C MET A 306 -42.39 -21.23 -6.57
N LEU A 307 -42.42 -21.80 -5.38
CA LEU A 307 -42.64 -21.03 -4.14
C LEU A 307 -41.43 -20.14 -3.84
N LEU A 308 -41.69 -18.98 -3.28
CA LEU A 308 -40.71 -17.92 -3.06
C LEU A 308 -40.42 -17.77 -1.57
N GLN A 309 -39.15 -17.80 -1.20
CA GLN A 309 -38.65 -17.45 0.13
C GLN A 309 -38.00 -16.06 0.07
N LEU A 310 -38.47 -15.14 0.86
CA LEU A 310 -38.06 -13.74 0.87
C LEU A 310 -37.52 -13.36 2.24
N GLY A 311 -36.30 -12.76 2.31
CA GLY A 311 -35.75 -12.30 3.57
C GLY A 311 -34.74 -11.15 3.37
N ALA A 312 -34.65 -10.23 4.32
CA ALA A 312 -33.79 -9.06 4.18
C ALA A 312 -32.31 -9.44 4.04
N LEU A 313 -31.82 -10.39 4.83
CA LEU A 313 -30.46 -10.91 4.73
C LEU A 313 -30.35 -12.01 3.69
N ALA A 314 -31.22 -13.00 3.77
CA ALA A 314 -31.25 -14.06 2.75
C ALA A 314 -32.67 -14.66 2.60
N GLY A 315 -33.04 -15.05 1.38
CA GLY A 315 -34.25 -15.82 1.15
C GLY A 315 -34.15 -17.19 1.81
N ILE A 316 -33.02 -17.87 1.63
CA ILE A 316 -32.73 -19.17 2.24
C ILE A 316 -31.39 -19.13 2.96
N CYS A 317 -31.35 -19.71 4.16
CA CYS A 317 -30.14 -19.98 4.91
C CYS A 317 -30.02 -21.50 5.12
N ASP A 318 -28.96 -22.10 4.58
CA ASP A 318 -28.76 -23.56 4.67
C ASP A 318 -28.32 -23.99 6.07
N GLU A 319 -28.45 -25.28 6.34
CA GLU A 319 -27.81 -25.93 7.48
C GLU A 319 -26.27 -25.80 7.37
N GLY A 320 -25.60 -25.64 8.53
CA GLY A 320 -24.15 -25.46 8.57
C GLY A 320 -23.64 -24.03 8.25
N VAL A 321 -24.55 -23.06 8.11
CA VAL A 321 -24.20 -21.63 8.09
C VAL A 321 -24.04 -21.15 9.52
N THR A 322 -22.98 -20.37 9.77
CA THR A 322 -22.75 -19.71 11.07
C THR A 322 -23.12 -18.23 10.96
N VAL A 323 -24.06 -17.79 11.79
CA VAL A 323 -24.42 -16.39 11.94
C VAL A 323 -24.30 -16.01 13.42
N GLU A 324 -23.46 -15.02 13.74
CA GLU A 324 -23.16 -14.63 15.12
C GLU A 324 -23.00 -13.11 15.22
N ASN A 325 -23.64 -12.50 16.22
CA ASN A 325 -23.54 -11.05 16.50
C ASN A 325 -23.84 -10.18 15.27
N VAL A 326 -24.84 -10.53 14.49
CA VAL A 326 -25.29 -9.74 13.34
C VAL A 326 -26.43 -8.85 13.76
N THR A 327 -26.32 -7.54 13.51
CA THR A 327 -27.39 -6.59 13.77
C THR A 327 -27.86 -5.98 12.47
N MET A 328 -29.18 -5.81 12.30
CA MET A 328 -29.78 -5.26 11.10
C MET A 328 -30.86 -4.23 11.42
N SER A 329 -30.84 -3.10 10.72
CA SER A 329 -31.93 -2.11 10.71
C SER A 329 -32.15 -1.59 9.29
N GLY A 330 -33.35 -1.11 9.00
CA GLY A 330 -33.68 -0.55 7.69
C GLY A 330 -35.02 -1.09 7.12
N ALA A 331 -35.06 -1.28 5.80
CA ALA A 331 -36.29 -1.73 5.12
C ALA A 331 -35.98 -2.86 4.10
N PHE A 332 -36.86 -3.83 4.12
CA PHE A 332 -36.98 -4.85 3.09
C PHE A 332 -38.29 -4.68 2.34
N THR A 333 -38.26 -4.35 1.06
CA THR A 333 -39.45 -4.18 0.23
C THR A 333 -39.45 -5.18 -0.92
N TYR A 334 -40.61 -5.77 -1.17
CA TYR A 334 -40.83 -6.60 -2.36
C TYR A 334 -42.03 -6.10 -3.13
N ASP A 335 -41.89 -5.97 -4.45
CA ASP A 335 -42.91 -5.44 -5.32
C ASP A 335 -43.61 -6.58 -6.06
N CYS A 336 -44.88 -6.76 -5.77
CA CYS A 336 -45.75 -7.80 -6.36
C CYS A 336 -46.23 -7.46 -7.77
N ASN A 337 -46.02 -6.21 -8.25
CA ASN A 337 -46.40 -5.75 -9.58
C ASN A 337 -47.89 -6.00 -9.93
N ASN A 338 -48.80 -5.89 -8.97
CA ASN A 338 -50.24 -6.15 -9.14
C ASN A 338 -50.60 -7.50 -9.78
N ARG A 339 -49.92 -8.58 -9.36
CA ARG A 339 -50.11 -9.91 -9.96
C ARG A 339 -51.05 -10.78 -9.16
N GLN A 340 -52.11 -11.21 -9.79
CA GLN A 340 -53.24 -11.96 -9.19
C GLN A 340 -52.77 -13.24 -8.46
N ASN A 341 -51.80 -13.96 -8.92
CA ASN A 341 -51.40 -15.25 -8.35
C ASN A 341 -50.08 -15.22 -7.57
N LEU A 342 -49.55 -14.05 -7.27
CA LEU A 342 -48.24 -13.95 -6.64
C LEU A 342 -48.30 -14.26 -5.14
N ALA A 343 -49.35 -13.81 -4.45
CA ALA A 343 -49.54 -14.05 -3.02
C ALA A 343 -49.53 -15.55 -2.67
N GLY A 344 -50.14 -16.39 -3.53
CA GLY A 344 -50.13 -17.85 -3.36
C GLY A 344 -48.79 -18.52 -3.67
N LYS A 345 -47.82 -17.78 -4.18
CA LYS A 345 -46.44 -18.26 -4.48
C LYS A 345 -45.42 -17.81 -3.45
N ILE A 346 -45.75 -16.87 -2.60
CA ILE A 346 -44.83 -16.46 -1.52
C ILE A 346 -45.04 -17.43 -0.36
N GLU A 347 -44.10 -18.30 -0.15
CA GLU A 347 -44.13 -19.31 0.90
C GLU A 347 -43.78 -18.72 2.26
N SER A 348 -42.72 -17.88 2.26
CA SER A 348 -42.24 -17.27 3.50
C SER A 348 -41.66 -15.88 3.26
N VAL A 349 -41.87 -14.99 4.21
CA VAL A 349 -41.26 -13.66 4.26
C VAL A 349 -40.77 -13.39 5.66
N GLY A 350 -39.50 -13.00 5.80
CA GLY A 350 -38.90 -12.65 7.08
C GLY A 350 -38.14 -11.34 7.07
N ASN A 351 -38.03 -10.73 8.23
CA ASN A 351 -37.22 -9.53 8.42
C ASN A 351 -35.71 -9.82 8.45
N VAL A 352 -35.36 -11.09 8.45
CA VAL A 352 -33.97 -11.59 8.32
C VAL A 352 -33.91 -12.63 7.23
N PHE A 353 -34.55 -13.77 7.43
CA PHE A 353 -34.57 -14.92 6.52
C PHE A 353 -36.00 -15.25 6.08
N GLY A 354 -36.19 -15.70 4.85
CA GLY A 354 -37.39 -16.38 4.42
C GLY A 354 -37.46 -17.79 5.04
N GLU A 355 -36.39 -18.53 4.97
CA GLU A 355 -36.22 -19.86 5.57
C GLU A 355 -34.82 -19.98 6.16
N ALA A 356 -34.71 -20.45 7.42
CA ALA A 356 -33.42 -20.63 8.09
C ALA A 356 -33.53 -21.63 9.26
N PRO A 357 -32.41 -22.31 9.61
CA PRO A 357 -32.27 -23.02 10.88
C PRO A 357 -32.42 -22.07 12.08
N ALA A 358 -32.96 -22.59 13.16
CA ALA A 358 -33.16 -21.80 14.39
C ALA A 358 -31.86 -21.18 14.94
N ALA A 359 -30.73 -21.92 14.84
CA ALA A 359 -29.44 -21.45 15.28
C ALA A 359 -28.95 -20.21 14.49
N ALA A 360 -29.16 -20.18 13.17
CA ALA A 360 -28.81 -19.02 12.35
C ALA A 360 -29.68 -17.82 12.67
N SER A 361 -30.97 -18.04 12.89
CA SER A 361 -31.91 -16.97 13.28
C SER A 361 -31.60 -16.39 14.66
N ALA A 362 -31.13 -17.18 15.60
CA ALA A 362 -30.74 -16.72 16.94
C ALA A 362 -29.49 -15.83 16.93
N GLY A 363 -28.64 -15.92 15.91
CA GLY A 363 -27.44 -15.10 15.76
C GLY A 363 -27.68 -13.69 15.21
N VAL A 364 -28.94 -13.30 14.93
CA VAL A 364 -29.28 -12.02 14.33
C VAL A 364 -30.28 -11.25 15.19
N THR A 365 -29.98 -9.97 15.43
CA THR A 365 -30.92 -9.00 15.97
C THR A 365 -31.40 -8.08 14.83
N SER A 366 -32.70 -8.04 14.55
CA SER A 366 -33.24 -7.29 13.41
C SER A 366 -34.39 -6.38 13.80
N THR A 367 -34.31 -5.12 13.38
CA THR A 367 -35.40 -4.13 13.39
C THR A 367 -35.80 -3.72 11.95
N VAL A 368 -35.50 -4.57 10.97
CA VAL A 368 -35.84 -4.35 9.57
C VAL A 368 -37.37 -4.38 9.40
N THR A 369 -37.94 -3.34 8.78
CA THR A 369 -39.33 -3.28 8.41
C THR A 369 -39.55 -3.98 7.07
N VAL A 370 -40.52 -4.89 7.03
CA VAL A 370 -40.90 -5.61 5.81
C VAL A 370 -42.17 -4.96 5.20
N THR A 371 -42.12 -4.69 3.90
CA THR A 371 -43.24 -4.06 3.18
C THR A 371 -43.45 -4.71 1.82
N ALA A 372 -44.69 -5.16 1.58
CA ALA A 372 -45.13 -5.56 0.25
C ALA A 372 -45.67 -4.32 -0.51
N LEU A 373 -45.26 -4.18 -1.75
CA LEU A 373 -45.73 -3.15 -2.67
C LEU A 373 -46.58 -3.74 -3.77
N ASN A 374 -47.57 -3.01 -4.25
CA ASN A 374 -48.41 -3.36 -5.38
C ASN A 374 -48.97 -4.80 -5.27
N GLU A 375 -49.47 -5.19 -4.08
CA GLU A 375 -50.22 -6.43 -3.90
C GLU A 375 -51.50 -6.37 -4.70
N TYR A 376 -51.80 -7.46 -5.41
CA TYR A 376 -53.09 -7.60 -6.10
C TYR A 376 -54.20 -7.69 -5.05
N LYS A 377 -55.12 -6.75 -5.08
CA LYS A 377 -56.38 -6.82 -4.31
C LYS A 377 -57.46 -7.19 -5.27
N ASP A 378 -58.17 -8.31 -5.00
CA ASP A 378 -59.41 -8.62 -5.74
C ASP A 378 -60.32 -7.40 -5.64
N GLY A 379 -60.67 -6.83 -6.79
CA GLY A 379 -61.55 -5.70 -6.83
C GLY A 379 -62.90 -6.05 -6.19
N ASN A 380 -63.35 -5.26 -5.20
CA ASN A 380 -64.74 -5.24 -4.76
C ASN A 380 -65.64 -4.84 -5.91
#